data_cd616df046908a413a1362c0af5f80af
#
_entry.id   cd616df046908a413a1362c0af5f80af
#
_cell.length_a   1.000
_cell.length_b   1.000
_cell.length_c   1.000
_cell.angle_alpha   90.00
_cell.angle_beta   90.00
_cell.angle_gamma   90.00
#
_symmetry.space_group_name_H-M   'P 1'
#
loop_
_entity.id
_entity.type
_entity.pdbx_description
1 polymer ?
#
loop_
_entity_poly.entity_id
_entity_poly.type
_entity_poly.pdbx_seq_one_letter_code
_entity_poly.pdbx_strand_id
1 'polypeptide(L)'
;MPTPDFKSMALRYKNELYHNVLPFWLDKSQDKEFGGYFTCLNRDGSVFDTDKFVWLQGREVWMFAMLYNKVEKNPEWLACAKQGAEFLEKYGHDGNFDFYFSLTREGKPIIAPYNIFSNTFACMAFAQLAVATGSEHYADIARKVFQRILERRSNPKGKWTKAVPGTRPMKDFALPMIICNMALEVEPIIEDKALLDKTIEEALHEVFDVFYQPDLGVMVENLAPDGSLVDCFEGRRVNPGHDLEALWFMMNLGIRLHRQDIIDKSVDIALRVIDYGWDKEYGGIFYFMDRKGYPTQELEWDQKLWWVHLESAIAMIKGYQLTGNEKALEWFLKLDDYLWTHFKDPKYPEWFGYLNRRGEVLLPLKGGKWKGCFHVPRGLYQIGTILQEIADRK
;
A
#
# COMPACT_ATOMS: atom_id res chain seq x y z
N MET A 1 -24.13 -5.12 -20.24
CA MET A 1 -24.72 -4.74 -18.94
C MET A 1 -25.21 -3.29 -19.03
N PRO A 2 -26.24 -2.85 -18.29
CA PRO A 2 -26.57 -1.42 -18.22
C PRO A 2 -25.35 -0.65 -17.70
N THR A 3 -25.15 0.56 -18.21
CA THR A 3 -24.04 1.43 -17.77
C THR A 3 -24.16 1.70 -16.27
N PRO A 4 -23.10 1.46 -15.46
CA PRO A 4 -23.15 1.72 -14.03
C PRO A 4 -23.41 3.20 -13.73
N ASP A 5 -24.12 3.49 -12.66
CA ASP A 5 -24.26 4.84 -12.13
C ASP A 5 -23.00 5.23 -11.35
N PHE A 6 -21.98 5.65 -12.08
CA PHE A 6 -20.69 6.04 -11.51
C PHE A 6 -20.80 7.19 -10.50
N LYS A 7 -21.76 8.09 -10.68
CA LYS A 7 -21.97 9.23 -9.77
C LYS A 7 -22.48 8.77 -8.40
N SER A 8 -23.48 7.88 -8.38
CA SER A 8 -23.96 7.28 -7.13
C SER A 8 -22.90 6.44 -6.45
N MET A 9 -22.11 5.67 -7.23
CA MET A 9 -20.98 4.90 -6.68
C MET A 9 -19.94 5.83 -6.07
N ALA A 10 -19.50 6.87 -6.77
CA ALA A 10 -18.55 7.87 -6.26
C ALA A 10 -19.03 8.49 -4.94
N LEU A 11 -20.29 8.87 -4.86
CA LEU A 11 -20.89 9.43 -3.65
C LEU A 11 -20.87 8.43 -2.49
N ARG A 12 -21.15 7.15 -2.75
CA ARG A 12 -21.10 6.08 -1.72
C ARG A 12 -19.69 5.94 -1.13
N TYR A 13 -18.64 5.91 -1.98
CA TYR A 13 -17.25 5.84 -1.55
C TYR A 13 -16.83 7.07 -0.74
N LYS A 14 -17.20 8.27 -1.20
CA LYS A 14 -16.91 9.53 -0.51
C LYS A 14 -17.60 9.60 0.86
N ASN A 15 -18.87 9.23 0.93
CA ASN A 15 -19.63 9.23 2.18
C ASN A 15 -19.03 8.26 3.20
N GLU A 16 -18.63 7.06 2.77
CA GLU A 16 -17.98 6.07 3.64
C GLU A 16 -16.65 6.61 4.17
N LEU A 17 -15.83 7.23 3.31
CA LEU A 17 -14.58 7.84 3.72
C LEU A 17 -14.77 8.95 4.75
N TYR A 18 -15.57 9.96 4.41
CA TYR A 18 -15.63 11.20 5.20
C TYR A 18 -16.52 11.12 6.44
N HIS A 19 -17.55 10.27 6.44
CA HIS A 19 -18.52 10.18 7.54
C HIS A 19 -18.35 8.93 8.40
N ASN A 20 -17.51 7.97 7.99
CA ASN A 20 -17.35 6.72 8.70
C ASN A 20 -15.88 6.40 9.02
N VAL A 21 -15.00 6.33 8.00
CA VAL A 21 -13.63 5.84 8.17
C VAL A 21 -12.70 6.90 8.77
N LEU A 22 -12.66 8.12 8.21
CA LEU A 22 -11.78 9.18 8.72
C LEU A 22 -12.12 9.61 10.15
N PRO A 23 -13.41 9.83 10.53
CA PRO A 23 -13.75 10.15 11.91
C PRO A 23 -13.31 9.07 12.91
N PHE A 24 -13.37 7.79 12.52
CA PHE A 24 -12.89 6.70 13.37
C PHE A 24 -11.40 6.85 13.70
N TRP A 25 -10.54 7.06 12.70
CA TRP A 25 -9.10 7.20 12.92
C TRP A 25 -8.77 8.49 13.69
N LEU A 26 -9.38 9.61 13.35
CA LEU A 26 -9.18 10.88 14.06
C LEU A 26 -9.54 10.80 15.55
N ASP A 27 -10.60 10.05 15.90
CA ASP A 27 -11.04 9.92 17.29
C ASP A 27 -10.26 8.84 18.05
N LYS A 28 -9.94 7.70 17.42
CA LYS A 28 -9.47 6.50 18.12
C LYS A 28 -7.96 6.27 18.07
N SER A 29 -7.26 6.79 17.05
CA SER A 29 -5.84 6.46 16.86
C SER A 29 -4.88 7.36 17.64
N GLN A 30 -5.22 8.62 17.87
CA GLN A 30 -4.28 9.59 18.42
C GLN A 30 -3.90 9.31 19.88
N ASP A 31 -2.60 9.09 20.16
CA ASP A 31 -2.07 9.06 21.52
C ASP A 31 -1.73 10.49 21.98
N LYS A 32 -2.64 11.12 22.71
CA LYS A 32 -2.50 12.50 23.17
C LYS A 32 -1.50 12.67 24.33
N GLU A 33 -1.05 11.57 24.94
CA GLU A 33 -0.10 11.60 26.06
C GLU A 33 1.35 11.49 25.57
N PHE A 34 1.64 10.55 24.67
CA PHE A 34 3.01 10.26 24.19
C PHE A 34 3.23 10.65 22.72
N GLY A 35 2.21 11.07 22.00
CA GLY A 35 2.27 11.35 20.56
C GLY A 35 2.20 10.09 19.69
N GLY A 36 2.14 10.27 18.37
CA GLY A 36 1.92 9.16 17.44
C GLY A 36 0.52 8.56 17.55
N TYR A 37 0.36 7.31 17.08
CA TYR A 37 -0.95 6.70 16.95
C TYR A 37 -1.03 5.32 17.56
N PHE A 38 -2.16 4.99 18.18
CA PHE A 38 -2.57 3.62 18.44
C PHE A 38 -3.06 2.97 17.14
N THR A 39 -2.51 1.83 16.78
CA THR A 39 -2.97 1.06 15.61
C THR A 39 -3.69 -0.22 15.98
N CYS A 40 -3.47 -0.72 17.21
CA CYS A 40 -4.13 -1.94 17.70
C CYS A 40 -5.48 -1.61 18.31
N LEU A 41 -6.51 -1.56 17.44
CA LEU A 41 -7.87 -1.16 17.78
C LEU A 41 -8.87 -2.31 17.60
N ASN A 42 -9.66 -2.58 18.62
CA ASN A 42 -10.76 -3.51 18.59
C ASN A 42 -11.86 -3.07 17.61
N ARG A 43 -12.89 -3.89 17.44
CA ARG A 43 -14.03 -3.59 16.58
C ARG A 43 -14.77 -2.29 16.98
N ASP A 44 -14.84 -1.99 18.26
CA ASP A 44 -15.45 -0.78 18.82
C ASP A 44 -14.51 0.45 18.87
N GLY A 45 -13.25 0.27 18.46
CA GLY A 45 -12.22 1.30 18.50
C GLY A 45 -11.47 1.39 19.84
N SER A 46 -11.73 0.49 20.81
CA SER A 46 -10.94 0.42 22.04
C SER A 46 -9.53 -0.10 21.76
N VAL A 47 -8.52 0.49 22.43
CA VAL A 47 -7.12 0.08 22.29
C VAL A 47 -6.91 -1.24 23.05
N PHE A 48 -6.37 -2.26 22.35
CA PHE A 48 -6.03 -3.55 22.98
C PHE A 48 -4.52 -3.78 23.13
N ASP A 49 -3.70 -3.01 22.41
CA ASP A 49 -2.25 -3.02 22.54
C ASP A 49 -1.73 -1.61 22.24
N THR A 50 -0.67 -1.20 22.91
CA THR A 50 -0.11 0.16 22.81
C THR A 50 1.20 0.24 22.06
N ASP A 51 1.75 -0.87 21.58
CA ASP A 51 2.95 -0.89 20.75
C ASP A 51 2.71 -0.11 19.44
N LYS A 52 3.70 0.68 19.05
CA LYS A 52 3.63 1.54 17.87
C LYS A 52 4.47 0.95 16.74
N PHE A 53 3.79 0.53 15.67
CA PHE A 53 4.43 -0.01 14.47
C PHE A 53 4.81 1.15 13.54
N VAL A 54 6.10 1.40 13.38
CA VAL A 54 6.63 2.61 12.76
C VAL A 54 6.14 2.81 11.32
N TRP A 55 6.05 1.74 10.55
CA TRP A 55 5.51 1.81 9.18
C TRP A 55 4.03 2.24 9.12
N LEU A 56 3.23 1.90 10.15
CA LEU A 56 1.84 2.36 10.26
C LEU A 56 1.74 3.80 10.76
N GLN A 57 2.67 4.23 11.62
CA GLN A 57 2.79 5.64 11.99
C GLN A 57 3.03 6.50 10.74
N GLY A 58 3.99 6.12 9.88
CA GLY A 58 4.25 6.80 8.62
C GLY A 58 3.06 6.81 7.67
N ARG A 59 2.35 5.69 7.57
CA ARG A 59 1.13 5.57 6.74
C ARG A 59 0.02 6.53 7.17
N GLU A 60 -0.21 6.68 8.45
CA GLU A 60 -1.24 7.57 8.97
C GLU A 60 -0.87 9.05 8.81
N VAL A 61 0.41 9.41 9.06
CA VAL A 61 0.92 10.77 8.73
C VAL A 61 0.71 11.07 7.25
N TRP A 62 1.12 10.16 6.37
CA TRP A 62 0.95 10.29 4.92
C TRP A 62 -0.51 10.49 4.55
N MET A 63 -1.41 9.69 5.13
CA MET A 63 -2.83 9.72 4.79
C MET A 63 -3.45 11.10 5.08
N PHE A 64 -3.27 11.62 6.29
CA PHE A 64 -3.84 12.92 6.66
C PHE A 64 -3.15 14.11 5.97
N ALA A 65 -1.84 14.04 5.74
CA ALA A 65 -1.13 15.06 4.97
C ALA A 65 -1.56 15.07 3.49
N MET A 66 -1.75 13.90 2.88
CA MET A 66 -2.24 13.76 1.51
C MET A 66 -3.67 14.31 1.36
N LEU A 67 -4.57 13.98 2.28
CA LEU A 67 -5.93 14.52 2.29
C LEU A 67 -5.93 16.05 2.43
N TYR A 68 -5.10 16.59 3.31
CA TYR A 68 -4.92 18.04 3.45
C TYR A 68 -4.42 18.68 2.14
N ASN A 69 -3.51 18.00 1.43
CA ASN A 69 -2.96 18.53 0.18
C ASN A 69 -3.95 18.46 -1.00
N LYS A 70 -4.69 17.36 -1.10
CA LYS A 70 -5.44 17.02 -2.32
C LYS A 70 -6.96 17.21 -2.21
N VAL A 71 -7.50 17.29 -0.99
CA VAL A 71 -8.95 17.35 -0.78
C VAL A 71 -9.37 18.68 -0.19
N GLU A 72 -8.92 18.98 1.03
CA GLU A 72 -9.35 20.16 1.78
C GLU A 72 -8.26 20.57 2.76
N LYS A 73 -8.03 21.88 2.90
CA LYS A 73 -7.07 22.45 3.88
C LYS A 73 -7.64 22.38 5.31
N ASN A 74 -8.05 21.19 5.74
CA ASN A 74 -8.62 20.93 7.05
C ASN A 74 -7.53 20.98 8.13
N PRO A 75 -7.61 21.93 9.11
CA PRO A 75 -6.57 22.08 10.12
C PRO A 75 -6.46 20.88 11.07
N GLU A 76 -7.54 20.13 11.29
CA GLU A 76 -7.53 18.94 12.13
C GLU A 76 -6.72 17.82 11.50
N TRP A 77 -6.83 17.62 10.16
CA TRP A 77 -6.01 16.65 9.43
C TRP A 77 -4.53 17.00 9.49
N LEU A 78 -4.21 18.29 9.31
CA LEU A 78 -2.82 18.75 9.40
C LEU A 78 -2.26 18.59 10.82
N ALA A 79 -3.03 18.89 11.86
CA ALA A 79 -2.63 18.69 13.24
C ALA A 79 -2.38 17.22 13.57
N CYS A 80 -3.27 16.33 13.11
CA CYS A 80 -3.10 14.89 13.24
C CYS A 80 -1.80 14.42 12.58
N ALA A 81 -1.56 14.82 11.31
CA ALA A 81 -0.34 14.45 10.59
C ALA A 81 0.94 14.96 11.31
N LYS A 82 0.95 16.19 11.81
CA LYS A 82 2.08 16.75 12.54
C LYS A 82 2.38 15.98 13.84
N GLN A 83 1.36 15.61 14.60
CA GLN A 83 1.53 14.81 15.82
C GLN A 83 2.26 13.48 15.56
N GLY A 84 1.89 12.78 14.50
CA GLY A 84 2.57 11.54 14.12
C GLY A 84 3.98 11.76 13.60
N ALA A 85 4.21 12.82 12.83
CA ALA A 85 5.52 13.16 12.30
C ALA A 85 6.51 13.54 13.40
N GLU A 86 6.09 14.32 14.39
CA GLU A 86 6.89 14.67 15.57
C GLU A 86 7.30 13.43 16.37
N PHE A 87 6.40 12.46 16.50
CA PHE A 87 6.71 11.18 17.16
C PHE A 87 7.72 10.36 16.34
N LEU A 88 7.54 10.26 15.01
CA LEU A 88 8.46 9.56 14.11
C LEU A 88 9.85 10.19 14.09
N GLU A 89 9.94 11.50 14.03
CA GLU A 89 11.20 12.23 14.04
C GLU A 89 11.97 12.01 15.35
N LYS A 90 11.27 12.05 16.47
CA LYS A 90 11.89 11.97 17.80
C LYS A 90 12.29 10.55 18.18
N TYR A 91 11.50 9.55 17.82
CA TYR A 91 11.62 8.19 18.34
C TYR A 91 11.75 7.11 17.26
N GLY A 92 11.35 7.41 16.02
CA GLY A 92 11.13 6.41 14.98
C GLY A 92 12.39 5.76 14.42
N HIS A 93 13.58 6.37 14.60
CA HIS A 93 14.82 5.91 13.96
C HIS A 93 16.04 5.94 14.90
N ASP A 94 17.13 5.30 14.47
CA ASP A 94 18.37 5.12 15.25
C ASP A 94 19.35 6.31 15.20
N GLY A 95 18.92 7.47 14.69
CA GLY A 95 19.77 8.64 14.45
C GLY A 95 20.42 8.68 13.06
N ASN A 96 20.49 7.54 12.34
CA ASN A 96 21.00 7.44 10.97
C ASN A 96 19.87 7.26 9.93
N PHE A 97 18.63 7.59 10.29
CA PHE A 97 17.44 7.37 9.48
C PHE A 97 17.16 5.91 9.09
N ASP A 98 17.64 4.94 9.90
CA ASP A 98 17.16 3.57 9.87
C ASP A 98 15.99 3.45 10.84
N PHE A 99 14.77 3.37 10.29
CA PHE A 99 13.54 3.39 11.07
C PHE A 99 13.27 2.03 11.70
N TYR A 100 13.00 2.01 13.01
CA TYR A 100 12.62 0.81 13.75
C TYR A 100 11.35 0.16 13.17
N PHE A 101 11.14 -1.13 13.45
CA PHE A 101 9.90 -1.78 13.08
C PHE A 101 8.79 -1.47 14.08
N SER A 102 9.09 -1.56 15.39
CA SER A 102 8.15 -1.22 16.45
C SER A 102 8.81 -0.58 17.66
N LEU A 103 8.02 0.19 18.38
CA LEU A 103 8.36 0.94 19.59
C LEU A 103 7.33 0.67 20.68
N THR A 104 7.72 0.85 21.96
CA THR A 104 6.75 0.96 23.05
C THR A 104 5.87 2.20 22.85
N ARG A 105 4.83 2.32 23.64
CA ARG A 105 3.95 3.51 23.63
C ARG A 105 4.73 4.81 23.78
N GLU A 106 5.75 4.83 24.67
CA GLU A 106 6.59 5.98 24.99
C GLU A 106 7.72 6.23 23.96
N GLY A 107 7.87 5.37 22.95
CA GLY A 107 8.86 5.53 21.90
C GLY A 107 10.20 4.79 22.14
N LYS A 108 10.27 3.82 23.07
CA LYS A 108 11.46 2.99 23.23
C LYS A 108 11.51 1.89 22.16
N PRO A 109 12.66 1.64 21.50
CA PRO A 109 12.78 0.60 20.47
C PRO A 109 12.51 -0.81 21.02
N ILE A 110 11.64 -1.56 20.32
CA ILE A 110 11.37 -2.98 20.59
C ILE A 110 12.02 -3.83 19.51
N ILE A 111 11.77 -3.52 18.22
CA ILE A 111 12.26 -4.31 17.10
C ILE A 111 13.11 -3.43 16.17
N ALA A 112 14.30 -3.96 15.85
CA ALA A 112 15.31 -3.30 15.04
C ALA A 112 14.82 -2.91 13.62
N PRO A 113 15.55 -2.00 12.91
CA PRO A 113 15.22 -1.53 11.56
C PRO A 113 15.44 -2.57 10.45
N TYR A 114 15.00 -3.81 10.64
CA TYR A 114 15.16 -4.89 9.65
C TYR A 114 14.22 -4.74 8.45
N ASN A 115 13.14 -4.00 8.62
CA ASN A 115 12.10 -3.83 7.62
C ASN A 115 12.25 -2.46 6.94
N ILE A 116 12.69 -2.48 5.68
CA ILE A 116 12.89 -1.27 4.86
C ILE A 116 11.60 -0.45 4.66
N PHE A 117 10.42 -1.08 4.78
CA PHE A 117 9.13 -0.40 4.61
C PHE A 117 8.86 0.63 5.72
N SER A 118 9.47 0.52 6.91
CA SER A 118 9.43 1.60 7.90
C SER A 118 10.06 2.87 7.33
N ASN A 119 11.17 2.74 6.60
CA ASN A 119 11.81 3.85 5.90
C ASN A 119 10.94 4.39 4.76
N THR A 120 10.36 3.52 3.92
CA THR A 120 9.58 3.99 2.75
C THR A 120 8.37 4.80 3.17
N PHE A 121 7.63 4.35 4.18
CA PHE A 121 6.47 5.09 4.67
C PHE A 121 6.82 6.34 5.47
N ALA A 122 7.94 6.35 6.20
CA ALA A 122 8.45 7.57 6.81
C ALA A 122 8.85 8.61 5.74
N CYS A 123 9.54 8.17 4.67
CA CYS A 123 9.91 9.02 3.54
C CYS A 123 8.67 9.69 2.90
N MET A 124 7.68 8.89 2.56
CA MET A 124 6.43 9.38 1.96
C MET A 124 5.66 10.33 2.91
N ALA A 125 5.63 10.01 4.20
CA ALA A 125 5.00 10.83 5.23
C ALA A 125 5.61 12.22 5.32
N PHE A 126 6.93 12.31 5.48
CA PHE A 126 7.64 13.57 5.56
C PHE A 126 7.59 14.36 4.24
N ALA A 127 7.60 13.68 3.09
CA ALA A 127 7.43 14.33 1.79
C ALA A 127 6.05 15.01 1.66
N GLN A 128 4.96 14.28 1.98
CA GLN A 128 3.61 14.86 1.96
C GLN A 128 3.43 15.98 2.99
N LEU A 129 4.03 15.84 4.17
CA LEU A 129 3.97 16.88 5.19
C LEU A 129 4.80 18.13 4.80
N ALA A 130 5.93 17.96 4.12
CA ALA A 130 6.70 19.06 3.56
C ALA A 130 5.85 19.88 2.56
N VAL A 131 5.13 19.19 1.67
CA VAL A 131 4.20 19.84 0.72
C VAL A 131 3.06 20.55 1.48
N ALA A 132 2.49 19.91 2.51
CA ALA A 132 1.37 20.46 3.28
C ALA A 132 1.73 21.72 4.05
N THR A 133 2.98 21.83 4.50
CA THR A 133 3.42 22.92 5.40
C THR A 133 4.36 23.92 4.72
N GLY A 134 4.91 23.60 3.57
CA GLY A 134 6.03 24.37 2.96
C GLY A 134 7.31 24.30 3.79
N SER A 135 7.46 23.31 4.68
CA SER A 135 8.59 23.21 5.60
C SER A 135 9.80 22.52 4.96
N GLU A 136 10.90 23.27 4.83
CA GLU A 136 12.18 22.74 4.38
C GLU A 136 12.74 21.68 5.35
N HIS A 137 12.44 21.79 6.65
CA HIS A 137 12.84 20.81 7.64
C HIS A 137 12.27 19.40 7.32
N TYR A 138 10.97 19.29 7.02
CA TYR A 138 10.38 18.01 6.64
C TYR A 138 10.86 17.51 5.27
N ALA A 139 11.11 18.43 4.33
CA ALA A 139 11.69 18.08 3.04
C ALA A 139 13.10 17.50 3.20
N ASP A 140 13.94 18.08 4.04
CA ASP A 140 15.28 17.59 4.34
C ASP A 140 15.26 16.19 4.97
N ILE A 141 14.36 15.94 5.93
CA ILE A 141 14.18 14.60 6.50
C ILE A 141 13.80 13.60 5.40
N ALA A 142 12.80 13.93 4.57
CA ALA A 142 12.35 13.05 3.50
C ALA A 142 13.48 12.72 2.51
N ARG A 143 14.29 13.71 2.09
CA ARG A 143 15.45 13.52 1.22
C ARG A 143 16.50 12.60 1.84
N LYS A 144 16.83 12.77 3.13
CA LYS A 144 17.77 11.90 3.85
C LYS A 144 17.27 10.46 3.92
N VAL A 145 15.98 10.29 4.21
CA VAL A 145 15.37 8.95 4.24
C VAL A 145 15.34 8.33 2.85
N PHE A 146 15.02 9.11 1.81
CA PHE A 146 15.06 8.64 0.41
C PHE A 146 16.46 8.15 0.03
N GLN A 147 17.50 8.96 0.30
CA GLN A 147 18.88 8.56 0.07
C GLN A 147 19.23 7.26 0.82
N ARG A 148 18.80 7.15 2.10
CA ARG A 148 19.04 5.95 2.90
C ARG A 148 18.38 4.70 2.33
N ILE A 149 17.20 4.82 1.74
CA ILE A 149 16.51 3.71 1.05
C ILE A 149 17.32 3.27 -0.17
N LEU A 150 17.81 4.22 -1.00
CA LEU A 150 18.62 3.91 -2.17
C LEU A 150 19.94 3.19 -1.80
N GLU A 151 20.59 3.59 -0.71
CA GLU A 151 21.79 2.92 -0.19
C GLU A 151 21.52 1.48 0.27
N ARG A 152 20.34 1.24 0.83
CA ARG A 152 19.94 -0.07 1.37
C ARG A 152 19.28 -0.99 0.35
N ARG A 153 18.88 -0.51 -0.83
CA ARG A 153 18.01 -1.29 -1.72
C ARG A 153 18.59 -2.62 -2.21
N SER A 154 19.93 -2.72 -2.33
CA SER A 154 20.60 -3.98 -2.70
C SER A 154 20.71 -4.98 -1.55
N ASN A 155 20.59 -4.51 -0.29
CA ASN A 155 20.59 -5.33 0.91
C ASN A 155 19.64 -4.73 1.96
N PRO A 156 18.30 -4.79 1.73
CA PRO A 156 17.32 -4.05 2.54
C PRO A 156 17.37 -4.37 4.04
N LYS A 157 17.66 -5.62 4.39
CA LYS A 157 17.76 -6.05 5.80
C LYS A 157 19.13 -5.73 6.42
N GLY A 158 20.20 -5.57 5.62
CA GLY A 158 21.52 -5.23 6.09
C GLY A 158 22.00 -6.16 7.23
N LYS A 159 22.56 -5.56 8.28
CA LYS A 159 23.04 -6.27 9.49
C LYS A 159 21.94 -6.98 10.29
N TRP A 160 20.66 -6.70 10.03
CA TRP A 160 19.53 -7.31 10.73
C TRP A 160 18.94 -8.53 10.00
N THR A 161 19.59 -8.99 8.93
CA THR A 161 19.17 -10.21 8.24
C THR A 161 19.36 -11.44 9.11
N LYS A 162 18.41 -12.39 9.01
CA LYS A 162 18.54 -13.73 9.60
C LYS A 162 19.05 -14.77 8.60
N ALA A 163 19.16 -14.39 7.32
CA ALA A 163 19.66 -15.27 6.28
C ALA A 163 21.19 -15.46 6.45
N VAL A 164 21.64 -16.68 6.20
CA VAL A 164 23.10 -16.98 6.14
C VAL A 164 23.62 -16.45 4.80
N PRO A 165 24.60 -15.54 4.80
CA PRO A 165 25.13 -14.96 3.57
C PRO A 165 25.63 -16.01 2.60
N GLY A 166 25.28 -15.87 1.31
CA GLY A 166 25.75 -16.72 0.22
C GLY A 166 25.07 -18.08 0.08
N THR A 167 24.24 -18.51 1.06
CA THR A 167 23.57 -19.82 0.98
C THR A 167 22.46 -19.84 -0.07
N ARG A 168 21.55 -18.87 -0.03
CA ARG A 168 20.47 -18.71 -1.00
C ARG A 168 20.10 -17.22 -1.10
N PRO A 169 20.92 -16.43 -1.79
CA PRO A 169 20.61 -15.02 -1.98
C PRO A 169 19.37 -14.87 -2.86
N MET A 170 18.48 -13.99 -2.49
CA MET A 170 17.27 -13.66 -3.24
C MET A 170 17.02 -12.17 -3.28
N LYS A 171 16.45 -11.69 -4.40
CA LYS A 171 15.86 -10.36 -4.51
C LYS A 171 14.36 -10.46 -4.26
N ASP A 172 13.80 -9.40 -3.68
CA ASP A 172 12.41 -9.30 -3.25
C ASP A 172 11.65 -8.31 -4.12
N PHE A 173 10.43 -8.67 -4.56
CA PHE A 173 9.60 -7.86 -5.45
C PHE A 173 9.02 -6.62 -4.76
N ALA A 174 8.70 -6.71 -3.48
CA ALA A 174 7.95 -5.66 -2.80
C ALA A 174 8.71 -4.33 -2.71
N LEU A 175 10.06 -4.35 -2.71
CA LEU A 175 10.83 -3.11 -2.67
C LEU A 175 10.83 -2.33 -3.99
N PRO A 176 11.16 -2.89 -5.18
CA PRO A 176 11.00 -2.16 -6.45
C PRO A 176 9.55 -1.72 -6.68
N MET A 177 8.56 -2.51 -6.30
CA MET A 177 7.15 -2.13 -6.33
C MET A 177 6.89 -0.82 -5.56
N ILE A 178 7.27 -0.74 -4.29
CA ILE A 178 7.00 0.45 -3.47
C ILE A 178 7.83 1.66 -3.91
N ILE A 179 9.02 1.46 -4.45
CA ILE A 179 9.85 2.55 -5.00
C ILE A 179 9.12 3.26 -6.13
N CYS A 180 8.36 2.56 -6.95
CA CYS A 180 7.56 3.16 -8.03
C CYS A 180 6.55 4.19 -7.50
N ASN A 181 5.86 3.87 -6.42
CA ASN A 181 4.94 4.82 -5.79
C ASN A 181 5.69 5.90 -5.00
N MET A 182 6.71 5.52 -4.23
CA MET A 182 7.49 6.45 -3.43
C MET A 182 8.15 7.54 -4.29
N ALA A 183 8.65 7.19 -5.48
CA ALA A 183 9.26 8.15 -6.40
C ALA A 183 8.29 9.28 -6.78
N LEU A 184 7.01 8.97 -7.01
CA LEU A 184 5.97 9.98 -7.27
C LEU A 184 5.66 10.84 -6.03
N GLU A 185 5.68 10.24 -4.85
CA GLU A 185 5.41 10.94 -3.60
C GLU A 185 6.54 11.92 -3.20
N VAL A 186 7.79 11.58 -3.51
CA VAL A 186 8.95 12.44 -3.19
C VAL A 186 9.29 13.44 -4.31
N GLU A 187 8.75 13.29 -5.50
CA GLU A 187 9.04 14.15 -6.66
C GLU A 187 8.96 15.66 -6.37
N PRO A 188 7.96 16.16 -5.58
CA PRO A 188 7.87 17.59 -5.29
C PRO A 188 9.06 18.15 -4.48
N ILE A 189 9.78 17.29 -3.74
CA ILE A 189 10.82 17.72 -2.80
C ILE A 189 12.24 17.28 -3.22
N ILE A 190 12.39 16.45 -4.26
CA ILE A 190 13.68 16.02 -4.78
C ILE A 190 14.17 17.03 -5.84
N GLU A 191 15.34 17.60 -5.58
CA GLU A 191 15.99 18.56 -6.50
C GLU A 191 16.71 17.86 -7.64
N ASP A 192 17.39 16.74 -7.35
CA ASP A 192 18.08 15.93 -8.37
C ASP A 192 17.07 15.10 -9.19
N LYS A 193 16.57 15.72 -10.25
CA LYS A 193 15.62 15.08 -11.16
C LYS A 193 16.24 13.91 -11.93
N ALA A 194 17.54 13.95 -12.21
CA ALA A 194 18.23 12.86 -12.90
C ALA A 194 18.29 11.60 -12.01
N LEU A 195 18.56 11.76 -10.71
CA LEU A 195 18.49 10.65 -9.75
C LEU A 195 17.08 10.07 -9.66
N LEU A 196 16.06 10.93 -9.64
CA LEU A 196 14.66 10.50 -9.56
C LEU A 196 14.26 9.72 -10.82
N ASP A 197 14.55 10.26 -12.01
CA ASP A 197 14.22 9.62 -13.29
C ASP A 197 14.93 8.28 -13.43
N LYS A 198 16.23 8.21 -13.09
CA LYS A 198 16.97 6.94 -13.03
C LYS A 198 16.32 5.94 -12.06
N THR A 199 15.90 6.39 -10.89
CA THR A 199 15.23 5.53 -9.91
C THR A 199 13.92 4.97 -10.46
N ILE A 200 13.14 5.77 -11.16
CA ILE A 200 11.90 5.34 -11.82
C ILE A 200 12.18 4.33 -12.93
N GLU A 201 13.15 4.59 -13.81
CA GLU A 201 13.50 3.65 -14.89
C GLU A 201 13.99 2.30 -14.37
N GLU A 202 14.83 2.30 -13.33
CA GLU A 202 15.30 1.07 -12.70
C GLU A 202 14.14 0.29 -12.06
N ALA A 203 13.21 0.98 -11.42
CA ALA A 203 12.04 0.33 -10.80
C ALA A 203 11.07 -0.23 -11.86
N LEU A 204 10.84 0.49 -12.97
CA LEU A 204 10.06 0.00 -14.11
C LEU A 204 10.68 -1.28 -14.71
N HIS A 205 12.00 -1.26 -14.92
CA HIS A 205 12.75 -2.40 -15.43
C HIS A 205 12.62 -3.62 -14.48
N GLU A 206 12.82 -3.42 -13.18
CA GLU A 206 12.69 -4.50 -12.20
C GLU A 206 11.29 -5.12 -12.23
N VAL A 207 10.24 -4.30 -12.24
CA VAL A 207 8.86 -4.81 -12.24
C VAL A 207 8.51 -5.53 -13.54
N PHE A 208 8.77 -4.94 -14.71
CA PHE A 208 8.27 -5.44 -15.98
C PHE A 208 9.18 -6.45 -16.69
N ASP A 209 10.49 -6.36 -16.46
CA ASP A 209 11.46 -7.16 -17.22
C ASP A 209 12.16 -8.21 -16.35
N VAL A 210 12.18 -8.03 -15.02
CA VAL A 210 12.81 -8.97 -14.10
C VAL A 210 11.75 -9.81 -13.36
N PHE A 211 10.82 -9.19 -12.64
CA PHE A 211 9.87 -9.92 -11.79
C PHE A 211 8.65 -10.47 -12.53
N TYR A 212 8.19 -9.81 -13.58
CA TYR A 212 7.07 -10.32 -14.38
C TYR A 212 7.46 -11.56 -15.15
N GLN A 213 6.66 -12.62 -15.04
CA GLN A 213 6.84 -13.90 -15.71
C GLN A 213 5.78 -14.05 -16.81
N PRO A 214 6.09 -13.76 -18.08
CA PRO A 214 5.11 -13.71 -19.17
C PRO A 214 4.34 -15.04 -19.36
N ASP A 215 5.02 -16.18 -19.19
CA ASP A 215 4.43 -17.51 -19.34
C ASP A 215 3.41 -17.83 -18.24
N LEU A 216 3.56 -17.20 -17.06
CA LEU A 216 2.65 -17.35 -15.93
C LEU A 216 1.59 -16.25 -15.88
N GLY A 217 1.91 -15.09 -16.44
CA GLY A 217 1.06 -13.89 -16.41
C GLY A 217 1.04 -13.16 -15.07
N VAL A 218 2.00 -13.41 -14.17
CA VAL A 218 2.11 -12.86 -12.81
C VAL A 218 3.54 -12.47 -12.49
N MET A 219 3.75 -11.66 -11.43
CA MET A 219 5.04 -11.48 -10.79
C MET A 219 5.26 -12.59 -9.75
N VAL A 220 6.51 -12.91 -9.46
CA VAL A 220 6.87 -13.76 -8.33
C VAL A 220 7.51 -12.93 -7.24
N GLU A 221 7.24 -13.27 -5.97
CA GLU A 221 7.72 -12.49 -4.83
C GLU A 221 9.24 -12.50 -4.67
N ASN A 222 9.93 -13.57 -5.11
CA ASN A 222 11.37 -13.68 -4.95
C ASN A 222 12.03 -14.37 -6.15
N LEU A 223 13.18 -13.84 -6.56
CA LEU A 223 14.03 -14.38 -7.62
C LEU A 223 15.46 -14.52 -7.12
N ALA A 224 16.27 -15.33 -7.81
CA ALA A 224 17.72 -15.26 -7.63
C ALA A 224 18.26 -13.88 -8.03
N PRO A 225 19.47 -13.49 -7.58
CA PRO A 225 20.05 -12.19 -7.91
C PRO A 225 20.18 -11.90 -9.41
N ASP A 226 20.35 -12.94 -10.22
CA ASP A 226 20.43 -12.86 -11.69
C ASP A 226 19.06 -12.81 -12.39
N GLY A 227 17.96 -12.78 -11.63
CA GLY A 227 16.59 -12.77 -12.13
C GLY A 227 16.01 -14.15 -12.45
N SER A 228 16.74 -15.23 -12.25
CA SER A 228 16.24 -16.59 -12.51
C SER A 228 15.25 -17.06 -11.43
N LEU A 229 14.32 -17.92 -11.85
CA LEU A 229 13.34 -18.57 -10.96
C LEU A 229 14.03 -19.57 -10.02
N VAL A 230 13.71 -19.50 -8.73
CA VAL A 230 14.18 -20.46 -7.73
C VAL A 230 13.08 -21.45 -7.39
N ASP A 231 13.39 -22.76 -7.37
CA ASP A 231 12.43 -23.80 -7.04
C ASP A 231 12.43 -24.14 -5.55
N CYS A 232 11.91 -23.21 -4.75
CA CYS A 232 11.68 -23.35 -3.32
C CYS A 232 10.42 -22.58 -2.92
N PHE A 233 9.96 -22.69 -1.68
CA PHE A 233 8.75 -22.01 -1.21
C PHE A 233 8.76 -20.52 -1.54
N GLU A 234 9.81 -19.79 -1.17
CA GLU A 234 9.90 -18.35 -1.39
C GLU A 234 9.95 -18.00 -2.89
N GLY A 235 10.70 -18.78 -3.70
CA GLY A 235 10.85 -18.54 -5.14
C GLY A 235 9.66 -19.01 -5.99
N ARG A 236 8.69 -19.71 -5.40
CA ARG A 236 7.43 -20.09 -6.05
C ARG A 236 6.26 -19.22 -5.60
N ARG A 237 6.45 -18.39 -4.60
CA ARG A 237 5.40 -17.55 -4.01
C ARG A 237 4.96 -16.44 -4.96
N VAL A 238 3.63 -16.31 -5.11
CA VAL A 238 2.95 -15.24 -5.82
C VAL A 238 2.01 -14.56 -4.82
N ASN A 239 1.99 -13.22 -4.82
CA ASN A 239 1.04 -12.42 -4.06
C ASN A 239 0.23 -11.57 -5.04
N PRO A 240 -0.96 -12.01 -5.45
CA PRO A 240 -1.78 -11.26 -6.42
C PRO A 240 -2.08 -9.82 -5.98
N GLY A 241 -2.14 -9.56 -4.65
CA GLY A 241 -2.33 -8.22 -4.10
C GLY A 241 -1.14 -7.29 -4.40
N HIS A 242 0.08 -7.75 -4.21
CA HIS A 242 1.28 -6.98 -4.55
C HIS A 242 1.37 -6.72 -6.06
N ASP A 243 1.06 -7.73 -6.87
CA ASP A 243 1.07 -7.59 -8.32
C ASP A 243 0.10 -6.48 -8.77
N LEU A 244 -1.14 -6.51 -8.27
CA LEU A 244 -2.17 -5.54 -8.63
C LEU A 244 -1.88 -4.14 -8.07
N GLU A 245 -1.31 -4.05 -6.86
CA GLU A 245 -0.84 -2.77 -6.30
C GLU A 245 0.31 -2.19 -7.16
N ALA A 246 1.31 -3.00 -7.51
CA ALA A 246 2.39 -2.58 -8.41
C ALA A 246 1.86 -2.05 -9.74
N LEU A 247 0.89 -2.74 -10.34
CA LEU A 247 0.39 -2.39 -11.67
C LEU A 247 -0.34 -1.05 -11.70
N TRP A 248 -1.09 -0.68 -10.66
CA TRP A 248 -1.63 0.67 -10.66
C TRP A 248 -0.57 1.75 -10.30
N PHE A 249 0.51 1.40 -9.60
CA PHE A 249 1.69 2.29 -9.51
C PHE A 249 2.32 2.51 -10.89
N MET A 250 2.45 1.43 -11.69
CA MET A 250 2.95 1.54 -13.08
C MET A 250 2.05 2.41 -13.95
N MET A 251 0.72 2.30 -13.82
CA MET A 251 -0.22 3.19 -14.53
C MET A 251 0.04 4.66 -14.16
N ASN A 252 0.29 4.98 -12.88
CA ASN A 252 0.63 6.33 -12.46
C ASN A 252 1.97 6.81 -13.05
N LEU A 253 2.98 5.94 -13.09
CA LEU A 253 4.24 6.26 -13.76
C LEU A 253 4.04 6.47 -15.27
N GLY A 254 3.20 5.67 -15.92
CA GLY A 254 2.82 5.85 -17.31
C GLY A 254 2.18 7.23 -17.57
N ILE A 255 1.31 7.69 -16.67
CA ILE A 255 0.73 9.04 -16.72
C ILE A 255 1.82 10.11 -16.60
N ARG A 256 2.68 10.01 -15.59
CA ARG A 256 3.77 10.96 -15.33
C ARG A 256 4.77 11.03 -16.50
N LEU A 257 5.05 9.90 -17.12
CA LEU A 257 6.01 9.79 -18.23
C LEU A 257 5.38 10.04 -19.61
N HIS A 258 4.07 10.25 -19.69
CA HIS A 258 3.31 10.33 -20.95
C HIS A 258 3.51 9.10 -21.85
N ARG A 259 3.55 7.89 -21.24
CA ARG A 259 3.81 6.60 -21.87
C ARG A 259 2.58 5.69 -21.80
N GLN A 260 1.77 5.73 -22.87
CA GLN A 260 0.58 4.90 -22.98
C GLN A 260 0.91 3.40 -23.01
N ASP A 261 2.05 3.02 -23.59
CA ASP A 261 2.53 1.63 -23.63
C ASP A 261 2.72 1.02 -22.23
N ILE A 262 3.18 1.80 -21.24
CA ILE A 262 3.26 1.38 -19.85
C ILE A 262 1.87 1.14 -19.26
N ILE A 263 0.93 2.04 -19.54
CA ILE A 263 -0.45 1.94 -19.05
C ILE A 263 -1.11 0.69 -19.63
N ASP A 264 -1.06 0.51 -20.95
CA ASP A 264 -1.68 -0.62 -21.65
C ASP A 264 -1.09 -1.96 -21.16
N LYS A 265 0.24 -2.07 -21.07
CA LYS A 265 0.93 -3.25 -20.51
C LYS A 265 0.48 -3.53 -19.08
N SER A 266 0.36 -2.50 -18.24
CA SER A 266 -0.10 -2.66 -16.86
C SER A 266 -1.53 -3.20 -16.77
N VAL A 267 -2.43 -2.72 -17.61
CA VAL A 267 -3.82 -3.20 -17.65
C VAL A 267 -3.90 -4.64 -18.13
N ASP A 268 -3.16 -5.00 -19.19
CA ASP A 268 -3.13 -6.37 -19.71
C ASP A 268 -2.61 -7.37 -18.68
N ILE A 269 -1.55 -7.02 -17.96
CA ILE A 269 -1.02 -7.85 -16.88
C ILE A 269 -2.02 -7.92 -15.71
N ALA A 270 -2.62 -6.80 -15.31
CA ALA A 270 -3.57 -6.76 -14.21
C ALA A 270 -4.79 -7.67 -14.46
N LEU A 271 -5.28 -7.74 -15.70
CA LEU A 271 -6.37 -8.65 -16.07
C LEU A 271 -5.97 -10.12 -15.97
N ARG A 272 -4.71 -10.48 -16.23
CA ARG A 272 -4.20 -11.83 -16.05
C ARG A 272 -4.04 -12.19 -14.57
N VAL A 273 -3.46 -11.27 -13.80
CA VAL A 273 -3.24 -11.44 -12.35
C VAL A 273 -4.56 -11.59 -11.59
N ILE A 274 -5.57 -10.78 -11.91
CA ILE A 274 -6.87 -10.87 -11.22
C ILE A 274 -7.58 -12.20 -11.50
N ASP A 275 -7.52 -12.69 -12.74
CA ASP A 275 -8.09 -14.01 -13.10
C ASP A 275 -7.34 -15.16 -12.45
N TYR A 276 -6.00 -15.05 -12.38
CA TYR A 276 -5.12 -16.03 -11.71
C TYR A 276 -5.40 -16.09 -10.21
N GLY A 277 -5.51 -14.93 -9.54
CA GLY A 277 -5.67 -14.82 -8.08
C GLY A 277 -7.09 -15.01 -7.56
N TRP A 278 -8.12 -15.01 -8.44
CA TRP A 278 -9.51 -15.09 -8.03
C TRP A 278 -9.92 -16.49 -7.57
N ASP A 279 -10.49 -16.59 -6.35
CA ASP A 279 -11.10 -17.84 -5.86
C ASP A 279 -12.42 -18.12 -6.61
N LYS A 280 -12.41 -19.11 -7.51
CA LYS A 280 -13.58 -19.46 -8.35
C LYS A 280 -14.70 -20.14 -7.56
N GLU A 281 -14.40 -20.65 -6.36
CA GLU A 281 -15.36 -21.35 -5.51
C GLU A 281 -16.12 -20.39 -4.56
N TYR A 282 -15.39 -19.51 -3.86
CA TYR A 282 -15.97 -18.63 -2.83
C TYR A 282 -15.89 -17.14 -3.18
N GLY A 283 -15.26 -16.79 -4.29
CA GLY A 283 -15.00 -15.39 -4.61
C GLY A 283 -13.86 -14.78 -3.79
N GLY A 284 -13.53 -13.53 -4.12
CA GLY A 284 -12.39 -12.84 -3.55
C GLY A 284 -11.04 -13.36 -4.07
N ILE A 285 -9.96 -12.70 -3.65
CA ILE A 285 -8.60 -12.97 -4.12
C ILE A 285 -7.84 -13.71 -3.03
N PHE A 286 -7.11 -14.76 -3.42
CA PHE A 286 -6.16 -15.44 -2.52
C PHE A 286 -5.05 -14.50 -2.08
N TYR A 287 -4.60 -14.64 -0.84
CA TYR A 287 -3.50 -13.83 -0.34
C TYR A 287 -2.16 -14.29 -0.93
N PHE A 288 -1.87 -15.60 -0.86
CA PHE A 288 -0.68 -16.18 -1.48
C PHE A 288 -1.01 -17.40 -2.34
N MET A 289 -0.24 -17.59 -3.38
CA MET A 289 -0.32 -18.76 -4.27
C MET A 289 1.08 -19.28 -4.56
N ASP A 290 1.17 -20.56 -4.88
CA ASP A 290 2.40 -21.19 -5.40
C ASP A 290 2.29 -21.31 -6.93
N ARG A 291 3.27 -20.80 -7.69
CA ARG A 291 3.26 -20.81 -9.16
C ARG A 291 3.22 -22.21 -9.80
N LYS A 292 3.52 -23.26 -9.04
CA LYS A 292 3.43 -24.66 -9.46
C LYS A 292 2.21 -25.38 -8.88
N GLY A 293 1.37 -24.69 -8.10
CA GLY A 293 0.19 -25.27 -7.47
C GLY A 293 0.48 -26.15 -6.26
N TYR A 294 1.67 -26.07 -5.69
CA TYR A 294 1.98 -26.74 -4.42
C TYR A 294 1.36 -25.99 -3.22
N PRO A 295 1.27 -26.63 -2.04
CA PRO A 295 0.93 -25.90 -0.83
C PRO A 295 1.92 -24.76 -0.57
N THR A 296 1.39 -23.61 -0.19
CA THR A 296 2.22 -22.48 0.21
C THR A 296 2.79 -22.68 1.62
N GLN A 297 3.84 -21.95 1.94
CA GLN A 297 4.43 -21.94 3.28
C GLN A 297 3.59 -21.07 4.25
N GLU A 298 2.90 -20.07 3.73
CA GLU A 298 2.08 -19.14 4.49
C GLU A 298 0.76 -19.80 4.92
N LEU A 299 0.52 -19.91 6.23
CA LEU A 299 -0.69 -20.56 6.78
C LEU A 299 -1.96 -19.76 6.46
N GLU A 300 -1.83 -18.45 6.22
CA GLU A 300 -2.90 -17.52 5.88
C GLU A 300 -3.15 -17.39 4.37
N TRP A 301 -2.60 -18.26 3.53
CA TRP A 301 -2.61 -18.15 2.07
C TRP A 301 -4.01 -18.02 1.44
N ASP A 302 -5.02 -18.62 2.03
CA ASP A 302 -6.40 -18.62 1.51
C ASP A 302 -7.30 -17.55 2.14
N GLN A 303 -6.76 -16.75 3.08
CA GLN A 303 -7.50 -15.65 3.67
C GLN A 303 -7.78 -14.55 2.64
N LYS A 304 -8.89 -13.85 2.84
CA LYS A 304 -9.25 -12.68 2.05
C LYS A 304 -8.91 -11.43 2.86
N LEU A 305 -7.93 -10.66 2.39
CA LEU A 305 -7.45 -9.48 3.08
C LEU A 305 -8.00 -8.20 2.46
N TRP A 306 -8.30 -7.20 3.28
CA TRP A 306 -8.86 -5.90 2.88
C TRP A 306 -8.01 -5.19 1.84
N TRP A 307 -6.70 -5.13 2.06
CA TRP A 307 -5.80 -4.40 1.20
C TRP A 307 -5.67 -5.03 -0.19
N VAL A 308 -5.60 -6.36 -0.27
CA VAL A 308 -5.55 -7.08 -1.54
C VAL A 308 -6.73 -6.70 -2.43
N HIS A 309 -7.94 -6.66 -1.86
CA HIS A 309 -9.15 -6.36 -2.61
C HIS A 309 -9.29 -4.88 -2.97
N LEU A 310 -8.89 -3.96 -2.06
CA LEU A 310 -8.90 -2.53 -2.33
C LEU A 310 -7.90 -2.14 -3.42
N GLU A 311 -6.66 -2.65 -3.34
CA GLU A 311 -5.63 -2.37 -4.34
C GLU A 311 -6.02 -2.94 -5.71
N SER A 312 -6.65 -4.11 -5.72
CA SER A 312 -7.19 -4.70 -6.94
C SER A 312 -8.33 -3.86 -7.54
N ALA A 313 -9.22 -3.34 -6.71
CA ALA A 313 -10.30 -2.47 -7.17
C ALA A 313 -9.76 -1.15 -7.74
N ILE A 314 -8.71 -0.57 -7.12
CA ILE A 314 -8.02 0.60 -7.67
C ILE A 314 -7.43 0.26 -9.05
N ALA A 315 -6.70 -0.85 -9.17
CA ALA A 315 -6.08 -1.26 -10.42
C ALA A 315 -7.12 -1.42 -11.56
N MET A 316 -8.25 -2.06 -11.27
CA MET A 316 -9.30 -2.31 -12.25
C MET A 316 -10.03 -1.03 -12.68
N ILE A 317 -10.47 -0.19 -11.74
CA ILE A 317 -11.20 1.05 -12.12
C ILE A 317 -10.28 2.08 -12.78
N LYS A 318 -9.01 2.16 -12.37
CA LYS A 318 -8.01 3.00 -13.02
C LYS A 318 -7.70 2.48 -14.43
N GLY A 319 -7.55 1.19 -14.60
CA GLY A 319 -7.36 0.56 -15.92
C GLY A 319 -8.52 0.91 -16.87
N TYR A 320 -9.76 0.78 -16.43
CA TYR A 320 -10.92 1.22 -17.20
C TYR A 320 -10.90 2.72 -17.54
N GLN A 321 -10.61 3.56 -16.54
CA GLN A 321 -10.54 5.01 -16.72
C GLN A 321 -9.54 5.44 -17.81
N LEU A 322 -8.38 4.78 -17.85
CA LEU A 322 -7.25 5.16 -18.71
C LEU A 322 -7.30 4.54 -20.11
N THR A 323 -7.97 3.39 -20.26
CA THR A 323 -7.96 2.62 -21.52
C THR A 323 -9.34 2.36 -22.11
N GLY A 324 -10.42 2.54 -21.33
CA GLY A 324 -11.77 2.13 -21.73
C GLY A 324 -11.97 0.60 -21.76
N ASN A 325 -11.07 -0.19 -21.16
CA ASN A 325 -11.15 -1.64 -21.20
C ASN A 325 -12.34 -2.17 -20.38
N GLU A 326 -13.36 -2.67 -21.06
CA GLU A 326 -14.61 -3.16 -20.44
C GLU A 326 -14.40 -4.36 -19.50
N LYS A 327 -13.40 -5.20 -19.73
CA LYS A 327 -13.09 -6.31 -18.81
C LYS A 327 -12.57 -5.78 -17.47
N ALA A 328 -11.82 -4.68 -17.48
CA ALA A 328 -11.39 -4.04 -16.24
C ALA A 328 -12.58 -3.48 -15.46
N LEU A 329 -13.58 -2.91 -16.15
CA LEU A 329 -14.83 -2.48 -15.53
C LEU A 329 -15.61 -3.67 -14.93
N GLU A 330 -15.74 -4.77 -15.66
CA GLU A 330 -16.41 -5.98 -15.16
C GLU A 330 -15.76 -6.50 -13.87
N TRP A 331 -14.44 -6.57 -13.85
CA TRP A 331 -13.69 -6.95 -12.64
C TRP A 331 -13.85 -5.95 -11.50
N PHE A 332 -13.84 -4.65 -11.81
CA PHE A 332 -14.09 -3.64 -10.78
C PHE A 332 -15.47 -3.81 -10.15
N LEU A 333 -16.52 -4.00 -10.93
CA LEU A 333 -17.88 -4.19 -10.40
C LEU A 333 -17.99 -5.44 -9.52
N LYS A 334 -17.30 -6.51 -9.90
CA LYS A 334 -17.24 -7.74 -9.10
C LYS A 334 -16.51 -7.53 -7.77
N LEU A 335 -15.40 -6.77 -7.79
CA LEU A 335 -14.66 -6.40 -6.59
C LEU A 335 -15.44 -5.43 -5.71
N ASP A 336 -16.13 -4.47 -6.30
CA ASP A 336 -17.01 -3.53 -5.60
C ASP A 336 -18.08 -4.25 -4.79
N ASP A 337 -18.79 -5.18 -5.42
CA ASP A 337 -19.79 -6.02 -4.73
C ASP A 337 -19.17 -6.81 -3.58
N TYR A 338 -18.02 -7.47 -3.82
CA TYR A 338 -17.32 -8.24 -2.80
C TYR A 338 -16.85 -7.36 -1.62
N LEU A 339 -16.28 -6.19 -1.89
CA LEU A 339 -15.80 -5.25 -0.88
C LEU A 339 -16.94 -4.78 0.05
N TRP A 340 -18.03 -4.33 -0.53
CA TRP A 340 -19.17 -3.80 0.24
C TRP A 340 -19.96 -4.88 0.97
N THR A 341 -19.99 -6.12 0.44
CA THR A 341 -20.70 -7.24 1.07
C THR A 341 -19.90 -7.85 2.21
N HIS A 342 -18.58 -8.00 2.07
CA HIS A 342 -17.77 -8.79 3.01
C HIS A 342 -16.90 -7.96 3.94
N PHE A 343 -16.32 -6.84 3.45
CA PHE A 343 -15.37 -6.06 4.26
C PHE A 343 -16.02 -4.91 5.03
N LYS A 344 -17.09 -4.30 4.50
CA LYS A 344 -17.78 -3.24 5.23
C LYS A 344 -18.44 -3.79 6.49
N ASP A 345 -18.11 -3.18 7.65
CA ASP A 345 -18.81 -3.51 8.90
C ASP A 345 -20.17 -2.79 8.93
N PRO A 346 -21.29 -3.51 9.03
CA PRO A 346 -22.62 -2.89 9.06
C PRO A 346 -22.94 -2.17 10.38
N LYS A 347 -22.12 -2.38 11.43
CA LYS A 347 -22.45 -1.92 12.79
C LYS A 347 -21.46 -0.88 13.33
N TYR A 348 -20.18 -1.04 13.04
CA TYR A 348 -19.12 -0.17 13.55
C TYR A 348 -18.36 0.53 12.42
N PRO A 349 -17.81 1.73 12.67
CA PRO A 349 -16.95 2.42 11.72
C PRO A 349 -15.71 1.59 11.35
N GLU A 350 -15.08 1.97 10.22
CA GLU A 350 -13.96 1.27 9.61
C GLU A 350 -14.33 -0.16 9.14
N TRP A 351 -13.58 -0.69 8.22
CA TRP A 351 -13.84 -1.97 7.57
C TRP A 351 -13.14 -3.13 8.28
N PHE A 352 -13.67 -4.34 8.15
CA PHE A 352 -12.93 -5.55 8.53
C PHE A 352 -11.67 -5.69 7.70
N GLY A 353 -10.63 -6.32 8.27
CA GLY A 353 -9.36 -6.55 7.59
C GLY A 353 -9.15 -8.00 7.16
N TYR A 354 -9.72 -8.93 7.88
CA TYR A 354 -9.35 -10.34 7.81
C TYR A 354 -10.58 -11.21 7.72
N LEU A 355 -10.75 -11.84 6.55
CA LEU A 355 -11.82 -12.81 6.32
C LEU A 355 -11.20 -14.19 6.07
N ASN A 356 -11.94 -15.23 6.40
CA ASN A 356 -11.58 -16.58 6.00
C ASN A 356 -11.82 -16.77 4.48
N ARG A 357 -11.48 -17.94 3.94
CA ARG A 357 -11.64 -18.24 2.52
C ARG A 357 -13.09 -18.06 2.02
N ARG A 358 -14.09 -18.28 2.87
CA ARG A 358 -15.52 -18.15 2.53
C ARG A 358 -16.06 -16.72 2.59
N GLY A 359 -15.21 -15.74 2.94
CA GLY A 359 -15.61 -14.35 3.09
C GLY A 359 -16.27 -14.02 4.45
N GLU A 360 -16.16 -14.89 5.44
CA GLU A 360 -16.65 -14.65 6.79
C GLU A 360 -15.57 -13.96 7.64
N VAL A 361 -15.98 -13.09 8.57
CA VAL A 361 -15.04 -12.33 9.41
C VAL A 361 -14.22 -13.28 10.29
N LEU A 362 -12.91 -13.29 10.07
CA LEU A 362 -11.97 -14.09 10.85
C LEU A 362 -11.48 -13.31 12.09
N LEU A 363 -11.08 -12.06 11.90
CA LEU A 363 -10.67 -11.16 12.97
C LEU A 363 -11.48 -9.86 12.87
N PRO A 364 -12.26 -9.50 13.90
CA PRO A 364 -13.14 -8.33 13.85
C PRO A 364 -12.43 -7.01 14.16
N LEU A 365 -11.14 -7.04 14.54
CA LEU A 365 -10.36 -5.84 14.87
C LEU A 365 -10.31 -4.84 13.70
N LYS A 366 -10.23 -3.55 14.01
CA LYS A 366 -10.17 -2.46 13.03
C LYS A 366 -8.74 -2.06 12.67
N GLY A 367 -7.81 -2.33 13.55
CA GLY A 367 -6.40 -2.08 13.34
C GLY A 367 -5.54 -3.05 14.14
N GLY A 368 -4.23 -3.10 13.85
CA GLY A 368 -3.29 -4.01 14.50
C GLY A 368 -1.86 -3.78 14.04
N LYS A 369 -1.07 -4.82 14.07
CA LYS A 369 0.32 -4.81 13.58
C LYS A 369 0.42 -4.58 12.06
N TRP A 370 -0.60 -5.01 11.29
CA TRP A 370 -0.59 -5.03 9.83
C TRP A 370 -1.62 -4.07 9.20
N LYS A 371 -2.72 -3.81 9.88
CA LYS A 371 -3.79 -2.91 9.44
C LYS A 371 -3.76 -1.62 10.25
N GLY A 372 -3.79 -0.47 9.54
CA GLY A 372 -3.85 0.87 10.12
C GLY A 372 -4.61 1.81 9.18
N CYS A 373 -4.53 3.11 9.43
CA CYS A 373 -5.15 4.17 8.65
C CYS A 373 -4.41 4.35 7.30
N PHE A 374 -4.66 3.46 6.33
CA PHE A 374 -4.00 3.55 5.02
C PHE A 374 -4.83 2.94 3.88
N HIS A 375 -4.84 1.61 3.70
CA HIS A 375 -5.47 0.99 2.53
C HIS A 375 -6.97 1.27 2.41
N VAL A 376 -7.72 1.25 3.54
CA VAL A 376 -9.15 1.55 3.50
C VAL A 376 -9.39 3.01 3.12
N PRO A 377 -8.89 4.02 3.85
CA PRO A 377 -9.13 5.41 3.48
C PRO A 377 -8.49 5.78 2.12
N ARG A 378 -7.29 5.26 1.78
CA ARG A 378 -6.66 5.47 0.47
C ARG A 378 -7.51 4.89 -0.66
N GLY A 379 -7.98 3.65 -0.51
CA GLY A 379 -8.82 2.98 -1.49
C GLY A 379 -10.14 3.69 -1.71
N LEU A 380 -10.84 4.07 -0.63
CA LEU A 380 -12.08 4.84 -0.72
C LEU A 380 -11.88 6.19 -1.42
N TYR A 381 -10.79 6.89 -1.09
CA TYR A 381 -10.45 8.16 -1.73
C TYR A 381 -10.18 7.98 -3.23
N GLN A 382 -9.28 7.06 -3.60
CA GLN A 382 -8.88 6.89 -5.00
C GLN A 382 -10.02 6.38 -5.86
N ILE A 383 -10.72 5.33 -5.42
CA ILE A 383 -11.86 4.77 -6.16
C ILE A 383 -12.96 5.83 -6.31
N GLY A 384 -13.32 6.52 -5.21
CA GLY A 384 -14.32 7.59 -5.24
C GLY A 384 -13.97 8.75 -6.18
N THR A 385 -12.68 9.12 -6.24
CA THR A 385 -12.19 10.17 -7.15
C THR A 385 -12.24 9.71 -8.60
N ILE A 386 -11.75 8.51 -8.91
CA ILE A 386 -11.76 7.95 -10.28
C ILE A 386 -13.20 7.81 -10.80
N LEU A 387 -14.12 7.28 -9.98
CA LEU A 387 -15.52 7.15 -10.34
C LEU A 387 -16.19 8.50 -10.64
N GLN A 388 -15.85 9.55 -9.86
CA GLN A 388 -16.33 10.91 -10.11
C GLN A 388 -15.79 11.44 -11.44
N GLU A 389 -14.50 11.29 -11.69
CA GLU A 389 -13.87 11.72 -12.95
C GLU A 389 -14.47 11.01 -14.18
N ILE A 390 -14.81 9.71 -14.07
CA ILE A 390 -15.50 8.98 -15.12
C ILE A 390 -16.93 9.54 -15.33
N ALA A 391 -17.64 9.83 -14.24
CA ALA A 391 -19.00 10.38 -14.30
C ALA A 391 -19.03 11.78 -14.94
N ASP A 392 -18.02 12.60 -14.70
CA ASP A 392 -17.91 13.97 -15.21
C ASP A 392 -17.49 14.04 -16.70
N ARG A 393 -16.95 12.93 -17.27
CA ARG A 393 -16.62 12.82 -18.70
C ARG A 393 -17.80 12.42 -19.59
N LYS A 394 -18.88 11.92 -18.99
CA LYS A 394 -20.12 11.49 -19.67
C LYS A 394 -21.18 12.56 -19.61
#